data_41b489a6a9113fd35d6b9fa8aad64529
#
_entry.id   41b489a6a9113fd35d6b9fa8aad64529
#
_cell.length_a   1.000
_cell.length_b   1.000
_cell.length_c   1.000
_cell.angle_alpha   90.00
_cell.angle_beta   90.00
_cell.angle_gamma   90.00
#
_symmetry.space_group_name_H-M   'P 1'
#
loop_
_entity.id
_entity.type
_entity.pdbx_description
1 polymer ?
#
loop_
_entity_poly.entity_id
_entity_poly.type
_entity_poly.pdbx_seq_one_letter_code
_entity_poly.pdbx_strand_id
1 'polypeptide(L)'
;MTKATTESQPDIDNRKLVPKKIWKKPLLVVLFVLINVAVIAITAFSEFGNSENAVALSEVKLNWWFLIPATACFVVAITLEIHKYVLMMREMTPDKRKFNWKRSRKVARRTVLLGRYYDNITPAAVGGQPFQIYFMRKNSDLPHGVSTSIPLFGMISGQIGFIIIAVLCFLIGSATINNAVLIGTACFGLLFYAFWPVTIMIATFLPKATAEIIGLFVKFLAKIHLVKDEKKAITRTRYEVTEYARCVKQILRTKGLFARTVIISVVFHILISSIPFFVLTAFGGSVDFLPCFVTTVAVTSAVYFVPTPGNAGAAEGTFYVVFSALSRGYVFWAMLVWRFFSYYIYIIMGPIIYFKMHLERKKEEREKKEREKLTSKQKGEAKAEPKKELNEKTQKG
;
A
#
# COMPACT_ATOMS: atom_id res chain seq x y z
N MET A 1 -17.21 -40.02 -2.64
CA MET A 1 -15.76 -40.25 -2.86
C MET A 1 -15.43 -39.78 -4.27
N THR A 2 -15.00 -38.54 -4.47
CA THR A 2 -14.64 -37.98 -5.77
C THR A 2 -13.14 -37.73 -5.75
N LYS A 3 -12.41 -38.47 -6.58
CA LYS A 3 -10.96 -38.36 -6.74
C LYS A 3 -10.60 -36.93 -7.15
N ALA A 4 -9.87 -36.22 -6.30
CA ALA A 4 -9.21 -34.97 -6.64
C ALA A 4 -8.04 -35.31 -7.58
N THR A 5 -8.16 -34.98 -8.84
CA THR A 5 -7.09 -34.97 -9.81
C THR A 5 -6.08 -33.90 -9.36
N THR A 6 -4.91 -34.34 -8.94
CA THR A 6 -3.74 -33.55 -8.64
C THR A 6 -3.17 -33.07 -9.98
N GLU A 7 -3.71 -31.95 -10.52
CA GLU A 7 -3.04 -31.25 -11.61
C GLU A 7 -1.73 -30.65 -11.06
N SER A 8 -0.62 -31.08 -11.63
CA SER A 8 0.72 -30.59 -11.33
C SER A 8 0.76 -29.07 -11.47
N GLN A 9 1.06 -28.37 -10.37
CA GLN A 9 1.28 -26.93 -10.38
C GLN A 9 2.41 -26.61 -11.39
N PRO A 10 2.19 -25.68 -12.34
CA PRO A 10 3.24 -25.25 -13.22
C PRO A 10 4.35 -24.59 -12.39
N ASP A 11 5.57 -25.08 -12.56
CA ASP A 11 6.78 -24.56 -11.91
C ASP A 11 7.00 -23.11 -12.39
N ILE A 12 6.53 -22.18 -11.61
CA ILE A 12 6.59 -20.74 -11.91
C ILE A 12 7.92 -20.23 -11.36
N ASP A 13 8.91 -20.05 -12.21
CA ASP A 13 10.14 -19.34 -11.87
C ASP A 13 9.80 -17.87 -11.48
N ASN A 14 9.50 -17.69 -10.20
CA ASN A 14 9.09 -16.41 -9.60
C ASN A 14 10.23 -15.35 -9.54
N ARG A 15 11.44 -15.67 -10.06
CA ARG A 15 12.59 -14.74 -10.05
C ARG A 15 12.47 -13.63 -11.09
N LYS A 16 11.56 -13.76 -12.07
CA LYS A 16 11.46 -12.82 -13.20
C LYS A 16 10.43 -11.70 -13.05
N LEU A 17 9.65 -11.67 -11.96
CA LEU A 17 8.53 -10.72 -11.81
C LEU A 17 8.89 -9.40 -11.12
N VAL A 18 10.11 -9.22 -10.66
CA VAL A 18 10.57 -7.89 -10.19
C VAL A 18 11.28 -7.21 -11.35
N PRO A 19 10.82 -6.05 -11.78
CA PRO A 19 11.63 -5.25 -12.67
C PRO A 19 12.91 -4.84 -11.92
N LYS A 20 13.99 -5.60 -12.11
CA LYS A 20 15.34 -5.29 -11.59
C LYS A 20 15.86 -3.91 -12.05
N LYS A 21 15.08 -3.17 -12.85
CA LYS A 21 15.54 -2.02 -13.64
C LYS A 21 14.95 -0.66 -13.27
N ILE A 22 13.99 -0.52 -12.36
CA ILE A 22 13.41 0.80 -12.06
C ILE A 22 14.45 1.71 -11.38
N TRP A 23 15.25 1.17 -10.47
CA TRP A 23 16.33 1.92 -9.80
C TRP A 23 17.57 2.16 -10.68
N LYS A 24 17.65 1.56 -11.89
CA LYS A 24 18.74 1.78 -12.83
C LYS A 24 18.49 2.94 -13.81
N LYS A 25 17.39 3.67 -13.65
CA LYS A 25 17.14 4.89 -14.41
C LYS A 25 17.25 6.09 -13.46
N PRO A 26 18.46 6.62 -13.22
CA PRO A 26 18.68 7.77 -12.33
C PRO A 26 17.83 8.97 -12.76
N LEU A 27 17.56 9.09 -14.05
CA LEU A 27 16.70 10.13 -14.61
C LEU A 27 15.29 10.15 -14.01
N LEU A 28 14.62 9.00 -13.79
CA LEU A 28 13.29 8.96 -13.21
C LEU A 28 13.29 9.37 -11.73
N VAL A 29 14.34 9.03 -10.99
CA VAL A 29 14.50 9.45 -9.58
C VAL A 29 14.74 10.95 -9.52
N VAL A 30 15.63 11.47 -10.39
CA VAL A 30 15.91 12.91 -10.47
C VAL A 30 14.63 13.67 -10.85
N LEU A 31 13.89 13.22 -11.88
CA LEU A 31 12.64 13.83 -12.27
C LEU A 31 11.60 13.83 -11.14
N PHE A 32 11.49 12.72 -10.40
CA PHE A 32 10.62 12.63 -9.25
C PHE A 32 10.99 13.64 -8.14
N VAL A 33 12.28 13.77 -7.82
CA VAL A 33 12.76 14.75 -6.85
C VAL A 33 12.52 16.18 -7.35
N LEU A 34 12.81 16.46 -8.61
CA LEU A 34 12.58 17.77 -9.22
C LEU A 34 11.10 18.19 -9.19
N ILE A 35 10.18 17.27 -9.51
CA ILE A 35 8.73 17.56 -9.43
C ILE A 35 8.35 17.93 -7.99
N ASN A 36 8.79 17.17 -6.98
CA ASN A 36 8.47 17.47 -5.59
C ASN A 36 9.06 18.82 -5.12
N VAL A 37 10.31 19.08 -5.48
CA VAL A 37 10.96 20.38 -5.15
C VAL A 37 10.27 21.54 -5.86
N ALA A 38 9.94 21.39 -7.14
CA ALA A 38 9.24 22.41 -7.92
C ALA A 38 7.85 22.72 -7.33
N VAL A 39 7.10 21.71 -6.93
CA VAL A 39 5.77 21.88 -6.31
C VAL A 39 5.89 22.65 -4.99
N ILE A 40 6.82 22.27 -4.13
CA ILE A 40 7.06 22.97 -2.85
C ILE A 40 7.49 24.41 -3.11
N ALA A 41 8.41 24.63 -4.09
CA ALA A 41 8.90 25.96 -4.43
C ALA A 41 7.79 26.83 -5.01
N ILE A 42 6.94 26.32 -5.92
CA ILE A 42 5.82 27.08 -6.50
C ILE A 42 4.82 27.45 -5.40
N THR A 43 4.48 26.50 -4.50
CA THR A 43 3.53 26.76 -3.41
C THR A 43 4.13 27.78 -2.41
N ALA A 44 5.42 27.65 -2.09
CA ALA A 44 6.14 28.63 -1.27
C ALA A 44 6.15 30.01 -1.94
N PHE A 45 6.46 30.09 -3.24
CA PHE A 45 6.45 31.34 -3.99
C PHE A 45 5.07 31.99 -4.03
N SER A 46 3.99 31.18 -4.17
CA SER A 46 2.62 31.67 -4.13
C SER A 46 2.25 32.26 -2.76
N GLU A 47 2.78 31.68 -1.66
CA GLU A 47 2.58 32.18 -0.29
C GLU A 47 3.39 33.45 -0.02
N PHE A 48 4.70 33.38 -0.24
CA PHE A 48 5.65 34.43 0.12
C PHE A 48 5.77 35.55 -0.95
N GLY A 49 5.38 35.29 -2.19
CA GLY A 49 5.38 36.27 -3.27
C GLY A 49 4.27 37.32 -3.15
N ASN A 50 3.17 37.02 -2.46
CA ASN A 50 2.09 37.95 -2.13
C ASN A 50 2.25 38.42 -0.68
N SER A 51 3.20 39.33 -0.47
CA SER A 51 3.81 39.70 0.81
C SER A 51 2.91 40.29 1.90
N GLU A 52 1.63 40.52 1.66
CA GLU A 52 0.73 41.05 2.71
C GLU A 52 0.25 39.98 3.72
N ASN A 53 0.38 38.69 3.41
CA ASN A 53 -0.15 37.58 4.24
C ASN A 53 0.87 36.50 4.60
N ALA A 54 2.12 36.61 4.14
CA ALA A 54 3.15 35.61 4.42
C ALA A 54 3.76 35.81 5.82
N VAL A 55 3.32 34.98 6.76
CA VAL A 55 3.88 34.98 8.11
C VAL A 55 5.13 34.09 8.14
N ALA A 56 6.27 34.67 8.52
CA ALA A 56 7.47 33.87 8.73
C ALA A 56 7.28 32.85 9.85
N LEU A 57 7.91 31.67 9.74
CA LEU A 57 7.76 30.60 10.75
C LEU A 57 8.12 31.09 12.17
N SER A 58 9.02 32.08 12.30
CA SER A 58 9.40 32.70 13.57
C SER A 58 8.26 33.46 14.26
N GLU A 59 7.27 33.91 13.49
CA GLU A 59 6.12 34.66 13.99
C GLU A 59 4.94 33.75 14.35
N VAL A 60 4.98 32.50 13.90
CA VAL A 60 3.94 31.51 14.15
C VAL A 60 4.03 30.99 15.59
N LYS A 61 3.05 31.31 16.40
CA LYS A 61 2.88 30.70 17.73
C LYS A 61 2.35 29.29 17.60
N LEU A 62 3.26 28.34 17.31
CA LEU A 62 2.90 26.94 17.12
C LEU A 62 2.41 26.32 18.44
N ASN A 63 1.19 25.85 18.48
CA ASN A 63 0.64 25.12 19.60
C ASN A 63 0.89 23.60 19.41
N TRP A 64 2.00 23.13 19.94
CA TRP A 64 2.47 21.74 19.84
C TRP A 64 1.46 20.71 20.40
N TRP A 65 0.58 21.11 21.33
CA TRP A 65 -0.41 20.21 21.91
C TRP A 65 -1.37 19.62 20.86
N PHE A 66 -1.66 20.36 19.80
CA PHE A 66 -2.52 19.87 18.71
C PHE A 66 -1.80 18.92 17.74
N LEU A 67 -0.46 18.91 17.70
CA LEU A 67 0.29 17.94 16.92
C LEU A 67 0.31 16.54 17.56
N ILE A 68 0.07 16.46 18.89
CA ILE A 68 -0.05 15.17 19.59
C ILE A 68 -1.24 14.36 19.07
N PRO A 69 -2.50 14.88 19.06
CA PRO A 69 -3.63 14.14 18.49
C PRO A 69 -3.49 13.89 16.99
N ALA A 70 -2.88 14.80 16.22
CA ALA A 70 -2.58 14.54 14.80
C ALA A 70 -1.68 13.30 14.63
N THR A 71 -0.60 13.24 15.41
CA THR A 71 0.32 12.09 15.42
C THR A 71 -0.37 10.82 15.92
N ALA A 72 -1.18 10.92 16.97
CA ALA A 72 -1.95 9.79 17.50
C ALA A 72 -2.92 9.23 16.46
N CYS A 73 -3.67 10.09 15.76
CA CYS A 73 -4.55 9.71 14.66
C CYS A 73 -3.78 8.95 13.58
N PHE A 74 -2.63 9.44 13.17
CA PHE A 74 -1.78 8.77 12.18
C PHE A 74 -1.30 7.40 12.65
N VAL A 75 -0.73 7.30 13.85
CA VAL A 75 -0.19 6.04 14.39
C VAL A 75 -1.29 5.00 14.57
N VAL A 76 -2.44 5.40 15.11
CA VAL A 76 -3.60 4.51 15.28
C VAL A 76 -4.12 4.05 13.92
N ALA A 77 -4.28 4.97 12.96
CA ALA A 77 -4.75 4.64 11.61
C ALA A 77 -3.85 3.59 10.94
N ILE A 78 -2.52 3.80 10.94
CA ILE A 78 -1.57 2.83 10.37
C ILE A 78 -1.59 1.50 11.11
N THR A 79 -1.72 1.52 12.42
CA THR A 79 -1.81 0.30 13.23
C THR A 79 -3.08 -0.49 12.89
N LEU A 80 -4.21 0.18 12.71
CA LEU A 80 -5.46 -0.43 12.28
C LEU A 80 -5.35 -1.03 10.86
N GLU A 81 -4.71 -0.31 9.94
CA GLU A 81 -4.48 -0.82 8.58
C GLU A 81 -3.61 -2.09 8.60
N ILE A 82 -2.53 -2.11 9.39
CA ILE A 82 -1.70 -3.30 9.58
C ILE A 82 -2.53 -4.43 10.23
N HIS A 83 -3.34 -4.12 11.24
CA HIS A 83 -4.20 -5.08 11.91
C HIS A 83 -5.22 -5.72 10.96
N LYS A 84 -5.80 -4.94 10.06
CA LYS A 84 -6.70 -5.41 8.98
C LYS A 84 -6.04 -6.50 8.14
N TYR A 85 -4.79 -6.30 7.72
CA TYR A 85 -4.05 -7.31 6.98
C TYR A 85 -3.76 -8.57 7.80
N VAL A 86 -3.37 -8.41 9.07
CA VAL A 86 -3.14 -9.56 9.99
C VAL A 86 -4.42 -10.35 10.20
N LEU A 87 -5.56 -9.66 10.36
CA LEU A 87 -6.87 -10.28 10.51
C LEU A 87 -7.22 -11.14 9.28
N MET A 88 -7.07 -10.58 8.07
CA MET A 88 -7.30 -11.32 6.83
C MET A 88 -6.35 -12.52 6.71
N MET A 89 -5.06 -12.35 7.00
CA MET A 89 -4.10 -13.46 7.00
C MET A 89 -4.51 -14.57 7.95
N ARG A 90 -4.95 -14.24 9.17
CA ARG A 90 -5.39 -15.22 10.17
C ARG A 90 -6.62 -15.99 9.70
N GLU A 91 -7.64 -15.27 9.22
CA GLU A 91 -8.90 -15.91 8.83
C GLU A 91 -8.74 -16.78 7.57
N MET A 92 -7.78 -16.46 6.71
CA MET A 92 -7.47 -17.22 5.50
C MET A 92 -6.43 -18.33 5.69
N THR A 93 -5.84 -18.45 6.89
CA THR A 93 -4.94 -19.56 7.23
C THR A 93 -5.77 -20.83 7.48
N PRO A 94 -5.51 -21.94 6.75
CA PRO A 94 -6.30 -23.17 6.88
C PRO A 94 -6.27 -23.77 8.28
N ASP A 95 -5.08 -23.86 8.88
CA ASP A 95 -4.89 -24.33 10.25
C ASP A 95 -4.51 -23.16 11.16
N LYS A 96 -5.50 -22.65 11.88
CA LYS A 96 -5.32 -21.49 12.78
C LYS A 96 -4.32 -21.75 13.92
N ARG A 97 -4.03 -23.01 14.27
CA ARG A 97 -3.05 -23.37 15.31
C ARG A 97 -1.62 -23.08 14.85
N LYS A 98 -1.35 -23.15 13.54
CA LYS A 98 -0.06 -22.85 12.93
C LYS A 98 0.15 -21.36 12.62
N PHE A 99 -0.84 -20.49 12.92
CA PHE A 99 -0.74 -19.08 12.64
C PHE A 99 0.31 -18.39 13.51
N ASN A 100 1.36 -17.88 12.87
CA ASN A 100 2.45 -17.17 13.54
C ASN A 100 2.18 -15.66 13.57
N TRP A 101 1.69 -15.16 14.71
CA TRP A 101 1.36 -13.74 14.92
C TRP A 101 2.55 -12.81 14.70
N LYS A 102 3.74 -13.14 15.19
CA LYS A 102 4.95 -12.31 15.08
C LYS A 102 5.37 -12.15 13.63
N ARG A 103 5.40 -13.25 12.88
CA ARG A 103 5.73 -13.26 11.44
C ARG A 103 4.66 -12.54 10.62
N SER A 104 3.39 -12.82 10.85
CA SER A 104 2.28 -12.20 10.13
C SER A 104 2.22 -10.69 10.33
N ARG A 105 2.43 -10.19 11.57
CA ARG A 105 2.56 -8.74 11.84
C ARG A 105 3.74 -8.12 11.10
N LYS A 106 4.89 -8.81 11.05
CA LYS A 106 6.08 -8.33 10.32
C LYS A 106 5.80 -8.23 8.81
N VAL A 107 5.15 -9.26 8.23
CA VAL A 107 4.76 -9.27 6.82
C VAL A 107 3.71 -8.20 6.55
N ALA A 108 2.62 -8.14 7.30
CA ALA A 108 1.56 -7.13 7.14
C ALA A 108 2.10 -5.70 7.21
N ARG A 109 2.91 -5.39 8.22
CA ARG A 109 3.52 -4.06 8.38
C ARG A 109 4.36 -3.67 7.16
N ARG A 110 5.20 -4.58 6.67
CA ARG A 110 6.02 -4.32 5.48
C ARG A 110 5.17 -4.19 4.22
N THR A 111 4.14 -5.02 4.08
CA THR A 111 3.20 -4.95 2.96
C THR A 111 2.50 -3.60 2.91
N VAL A 112 1.96 -3.13 4.03
CA VAL A 112 1.24 -1.85 4.13
C VAL A 112 2.20 -0.68 3.86
N LEU A 113 3.30 -0.57 4.61
CA LEU A 113 4.19 0.59 4.52
C LEU A 113 4.92 0.69 3.17
N LEU A 114 5.42 -0.43 2.64
CA LEU A 114 6.04 -0.44 1.33
C LEU A 114 5.01 -0.28 0.20
N GLY A 115 3.78 -0.76 0.37
CA GLY A 115 2.69 -0.47 -0.55
C GLY A 115 2.46 1.03 -0.67
N ARG A 116 2.29 1.74 0.45
CA ARG A 116 2.16 3.20 0.47
C ARG A 116 3.37 3.93 -0.13
N TYR A 117 4.59 3.44 0.15
CA TYR A 117 5.79 3.98 -0.48
C TYR A 117 5.72 3.88 -2.02
N TYR A 118 5.34 2.71 -2.56
CA TYR A 118 5.22 2.54 -4.00
C TYR A 118 4.07 3.33 -4.61
N ASP A 119 2.94 3.46 -3.91
CA ASP A 119 1.84 4.35 -4.35
C ASP A 119 2.33 5.79 -4.50
N ASN A 120 3.13 6.26 -3.55
CA ASN A 120 3.62 7.63 -3.53
C ASN A 120 4.74 7.94 -4.56
N ILE A 121 5.50 6.93 -5.00
CA ILE A 121 6.57 7.13 -6.00
C ILE A 121 6.16 6.77 -7.44
N THR A 122 4.94 6.26 -7.63
CA THR A 122 4.45 5.88 -8.96
C THR A 122 3.31 6.79 -9.40
N PRO A 123 3.26 7.16 -10.70
CA PRO A 123 2.14 7.90 -11.23
C PRO A 123 0.80 7.19 -10.97
N ALA A 124 -0.24 7.95 -10.67
CA ALA A 124 -1.60 7.44 -10.40
C ALA A 124 -1.67 6.39 -9.27
N ALA A 125 -0.68 6.33 -8.37
CA ALA A 125 -0.61 5.38 -7.26
C ALA A 125 -0.77 3.90 -7.68
N VAL A 126 -0.30 3.52 -8.88
CA VAL A 126 -0.51 2.17 -9.44
C VAL A 126 0.50 1.15 -8.90
N GLY A 127 1.64 1.60 -8.35
CA GLY A 127 2.75 0.73 -7.96
C GLY A 127 2.55 -0.06 -6.68
N GLY A 128 1.74 0.42 -5.76
CA GLY A 128 1.57 -0.20 -4.44
C GLY A 128 0.93 -1.59 -4.50
N GLN A 129 -0.15 -1.76 -5.26
CA GLN A 129 -0.87 -3.03 -5.33
C GLN A 129 -0.04 -4.19 -5.92
N PRO A 130 0.62 -4.04 -7.10
CA PRO A 130 1.50 -5.07 -7.63
C PRO A 130 2.63 -5.43 -6.67
N PHE A 131 3.19 -4.42 -5.98
CA PHE A 131 4.22 -4.66 -4.98
C PHE A 131 3.70 -5.43 -3.77
N GLN A 132 2.55 -5.05 -3.21
CA GLN A 132 1.94 -5.74 -2.06
C GLN A 132 1.66 -7.22 -2.38
N ILE A 133 1.10 -7.51 -3.56
CA ILE A 133 0.86 -8.88 -4.04
C ILE A 133 2.18 -9.65 -4.13
N TYR A 134 3.17 -9.09 -4.80
CA TYR A 134 4.49 -9.71 -4.93
C TYR A 134 5.11 -9.99 -3.56
N PHE A 135 5.09 -8.99 -2.66
CA PHE A 135 5.70 -9.10 -1.35
C PHE A 135 5.02 -10.15 -0.48
N MET A 136 3.69 -10.20 -0.47
CA MET A 136 2.92 -11.21 0.26
C MET A 136 3.16 -12.62 -0.28
N ARG A 137 3.12 -12.81 -1.60
CA ARG A 137 3.43 -14.10 -2.23
C ARG A 137 4.80 -14.64 -1.83
N LYS A 138 5.79 -13.76 -1.67
CA LYS A 138 7.18 -14.14 -1.36
C LYS A 138 7.43 -14.37 0.13
N ASN A 139 6.73 -13.68 1.02
CA ASN A 139 7.10 -13.62 2.45
C ASN A 139 6.02 -14.18 3.39
N SER A 140 4.81 -14.47 2.91
CA SER A 140 3.78 -15.16 3.69
C SER A 140 3.85 -16.67 3.44
N ASP A 141 3.38 -17.45 4.43
CA ASP A 141 3.22 -18.91 4.32
C ASP A 141 1.85 -19.29 3.73
N LEU A 142 1.14 -18.32 3.13
CA LEU A 142 -0.18 -18.52 2.58
C LEU A 142 -0.10 -19.01 1.12
N PRO A 143 -1.08 -19.79 0.66
CA PRO A 143 -1.19 -20.17 -0.74
C PRO A 143 -1.18 -18.95 -1.67
N HIS A 144 -0.64 -19.10 -2.89
CA HIS A 144 -0.47 -17.97 -3.83
C HIS A 144 -1.76 -17.21 -4.12
N GLY A 145 -2.89 -17.91 -4.30
CA GLY A 145 -4.19 -17.29 -4.51
C GLY A 145 -4.60 -16.39 -3.33
N VAL A 146 -4.44 -16.88 -2.09
CA VAL A 146 -4.74 -16.12 -0.87
C VAL A 146 -3.81 -14.93 -0.73
N SER A 147 -2.50 -15.11 -0.95
CA SER A 147 -1.50 -14.04 -0.89
C SER A 147 -1.75 -12.92 -1.90
N THR A 148 -2.42 -13.22 -3.02
CA THR A 148 -2.84 -12.23 -4.02
C THR A 148 -4.12 -11.52 -3.62
N SER A 149 -5.10 -12.27 -3.11
CA SER A 149 -6.42 -11.73 -2.82
C SER A 149 -6.44 -10.83 -1.59
N ILE A 150 -5.56 -11.04 -0.59
CA ILE A 150 -5.52 -10.20 0.61
C ILE A 150 -5.22 -8.72 0.29
N PRO A 151 -4.15 -8.36 -0.46
CA PRO A 151 -3.90 -6.96 -0.82
C PRO A 151 -5.04 -6.34 -1.63
N LEU A 152 -5.56 -7.06 -2.63
CA LEU A 152 -6.65 -6.57 -3.45
C LEU A 152 -7.94 -6.37 -2.64
N PHE A 153 -8.25 -7.29 -1.75
CA PHE A 153 -9.40 -7.15 -0.86
C PHE A 153 -9.20 -6.05 0.19
N GLY A 154 -7.97 -5.89 0.69
CA GLY A 154 -7.58 -4.79 1.56
C GLY A 154 -7.79 -3.43 0.89
N MET A 155 -7.47 -3.32 -0.41
CA MET A 155 -7.75 -2.14 -1.22
C MET A 155 -9.26 -1.91 -1.38
N ILE A 156 -10.04 -2.94 -1.77
CA ILE A 156 -11.50 -2.83 -1.94
C ILE A 156 -12.16 -2.35 -0.64
N SER A 157 -11.84 -2.99 0.49
CA SER A 157 -12.41 -2.59 1.78
C SER A 157 -12.01 -1.17 2.19
N GLY A 158 -10.77 -0.76 1.84
CA GLY A 158 -10.30 0.61 2.00
C GLY A 158 -11.11 1.61 1.20
N GLN A 159 -11.32 1.32 -0.08
CA GLN A 159 -12.09 2.18 -0.99
C GLN A 159 -13.57 2.26 -0.59
N ILE A 160 -14.19 1.15 -0.21
CA ILE A 160 -15.57 1.16 0.29
C ILE A 160 -15.66 1.99 1.58
N GLY A 161 -14.71 1.87 2.51
CA GLY A 161 -14.67 2.68 3.73
C GLY A 161 -14.58 4.17 3.43
N PHE A 162 -13.76 4.58 2.46
CA PHE A 162 -13.66 5.98 2.03
C PHE A 162 -14.95 6.47 1.36
N ILE A 163 -15.54 5.66 0.46
CA ILE A 163 -16.80 6.02 -0.22
C ILE A 163 -17.92 6.24 0.79
N ILE A 164 -18.03 5.38 1.81
CA ILE A 164 -19.03 5.56 2.89
C ILE A 164 -18.85 6.92 3.56
N ILE A 165 -17.62 7.28 3.95
CA ILE A 165 -17.34 8.56 4.59
C ILE A 165 -17.61 9.72 3.63
N ALA A 166 -17.17 9.64 2.39
CA ALA A 166 -17.38 10.69 1.40
C ALA A 166 -18.88 10.94 1.17
N VAL A 167 -19.68 9.89 0.99
CA VAL A 167 -21.14 10.02 0.85
C VAL A 167 -21.76 10.67 2.09
N LEU A 168 -21.40 10.22 3.30
CA LEU A 168 -21.90 10.82 4.54
C LEU A 168 -21.49 12.29 4.66
N CYS A 169 -20.25 12.64 4.32
CA CYS A 169 -19.79 14.03 4.32
C CYS A 169 -20.56 14.88 3.31
N PHE A 170 -20.83 14.38 2.10
CA PHE A 170 -21.65 15.13 1.13
C PHE A 170 -23.09 15.29 1.56
N LEU A 171 -23.69 14.29 2.22
CA LEU A 171 -25.07 14.39 2.71
C LEU A 171 -25.21 15.36 3.90
N ILE A 172 -24.23 15.37 4.82
CA ILE A 172 -24.27 16.18 6.04
C ILE A 172 -23.69 17.58 5.82
N GLY A 173 -22.63 17.65 5.00
CA GLY A 173 -21.76 18.81 4.89
C GLY A 173 -21.87 19.58 3.59
N SER A 174 -22.76 19.20 2.67
CA SER A 174 -22.92 19.92 1.38
C SER A 174 -23.26 21.39 1.57
N ALA A 175 -23.99 21.74 2.64
CA ALA A 175 -24.31 23.12 3.01
C ALA A 175 -23.12 23.90 3.59
N THR A 176 -22.04 23.24 4.00
CA THR A 176 -20.85 23.89 4.60
C THR A 176 -19.77 24.21 3.58
N ILE A 177 -19.82 23.57 2.40
CA ILE A 177 -18.85 23.81 1.30
C ILE A 177 -19.47 24.80 0.30
N ASN A 178 -19.11 26.07 0.40
CA ASN A 178 -19.62 27.13 -0.48
C ASN A 178 -18.77 27.25 -1.79
N ASN A 179 -18.31 26.11 -2.33
CA ASN A 179 -17.48 26.08 -3.54
C ASN A 179 -17.96 24.99 -4.49
N ALA A 180 -18.76 25.40 -5.51
CA ALA A 180 -19.33 24.49 -6.50
C ALA A 180 -18.28 23.74 -7.32
N VAL A 181 -17.11 24.35 -7.60
CA VAL A 181 -16.01 23.72 -8.33
C VAL A 181 -15.41 22.59 -7.50
N LEU A 182 -15.19 22.81 -6.21
CA LEU A 182 -14.68 21.76 -5.29
C LEU A 182 -15.69 20.62 -5.20
N ILE A 183 -16.97 20.89 -5.06
CA ILE A 183 -18.01 19.85 -5.00
C ILE A 183 -18.04 19.06 -6.32
N GLY A 184 -18.04 19.72 -7.47
CA GLY A 184 -18.06 19.06 -8.78
C GLY A 184 -16.83 18.18 -9.01
N THR A 185 -15.63 18.69 -8.71
CA THR A 185 -14.38 17.91 -8.84
C THR A 185 -14.30 16.79 -7.84
N ALA A 186 -14.81 16.96 -6.63
CA ALA A 186 -14.87 15.91 -5.61
C ALA A 186 -15.85 14.79 -6.00
N CYS A 187 -17.02 15.12 -6.56
CA CYS A 187 -17.96 14.12 -7.08
C CYS A 187 -17.35 13.33 -8.24
N PHE A 188 -16.71 14.02 -9.20
CA PHE A 188 -16.01 13.36 -10.29
C PHE A 188 -14.89 12.43 -9.79
N GLY A 189 -14.05 12.91 -8.86
CA GLY A 189 -12.98 12.13 -8.26
C GLY A 189 -13.52 10.92 -7.49
N LEU A 190 -14.64 11.05 -6.80
CA LEU A 190 -15.30 9.95 -6.08
C LEU A 190 -15.82 8.88 -7.06
N LEU A 191 -16.42 9.27 -8.19
CA LEU A 191 -16.83 8.34 -9.25
C LEU A 191 -15.62 7.59 -9.81
N PHE A 192 -14.52 8.31 -10.08
CA PHE A 192 -13.26 7.70 -10.53
C PHE A 192 -12.68 6.76 -9.47
N TYR A 193 -12.76 7.13 -8.19
CA TYR A 193 -12.32 6.30 -7.08
C TYR A 193 -13.13 5.00 -6.97
N ALA A 194 -14.44 5.06 -7.22
CA ALA A 194 -15.34 3.91 -7.18
C ALA A 194 -15.12 2.93 -8.36
N PHE A 195 -14.49 3.39 -9.44
CA PHE A 195 -14.26 2.56 -10.65
C PHE A 195 -13.47 1.28 -10.32
N TRP A 196 -12.39 1.37 -9.54
CA TRP A 196 -11.55 0.22 -9.21
C TRP A 196 -12.26 -0.86 -8.40
N PRO A 197 -12.91 -0.56 -7.24
CA PRO A 197 -13.60 -1.59 -6.47
C PRO A 197 -14.75 -2.21 -7.27
N VAL A 198 -15.46 -1.44 -8.07
CA VAL A 198 -16.53 -1.96 -8.94
C VAL A 198 -15.95 -2.93 -9.97
N THR A 199 -14.89 -2.55 -10.68
CA THR A 199 -14.24 -3.41 -11.69
C THR A 199 -13.73 -4.71 -11.06
N ILE A 200 -13.12 -4.65 -9.88
CA ILE A 200 -12.60 -5.82 -9.19
C ILE A 200 -13.75 -6.70 -8.68
N MET A 201 -14.86 -6.12 -8.23
CA MET A 201 -16.05 -6.86 -7.84
C MET A 201 -16.68 -7.56 -9.04
N ILE A 202 -16.78 -6.89 -10.19
CA ILE A 202 -17.23 -7.52 -11.45
C ILE A 202 -16.32 -8.69 -11.80
N ALA A 203 -15.00 -8.53 -11.76
CA ALA A 203 -14.03 -9.60 -11.99
C ALA A 203 -14.22 -10.80 -11.02
N THR A 204 -14.60 -10.52 -9.80
CA THR A 204 -14.88 -11.56 -8.79
C THR A 204 -16.12 -12.37 -9.10
N PHE A 205 -17.20 -11.72 -9.53
CA PHE A 205 -18.47 -12.39 -9.80
C PHE A 205 -18.58 -12.96 -11.21
N LEU A 206 -17.90 -12.35 -12.18
CA LEU A 206 -17.88 -12.75 -13.60
C LEU A 206 -16.45 -13.13 -14.06
N PRO A 207 -15.80 -14.14 -13.43
CA PRO A 207 -14.39 -14.44 -13.70
C PRO A 207 -14.15 -14.93 -15.13
N LYS A 208 -15.13 -15.62 -15.75
CA LYS A 208 -15.03 -16.10 -17.14
C LYS A 208 -14.96 -14.94 -18.12
N ALA A 209 -15.91 -13.99 -18.04
CA ALA A 209 -15.95 -12.80 -18.89
C ALA A 209 -14.70 -11.94 -18.70
N THR A 210 -14.27 -11.74 -17.44
CA THR A 210 -13.03 -11.00 -17.14
C THR A 210 -11.81 -11.67 -17.75
N ALA A 211 -11.68 -13.00 -17.65
CA ALA A 211 -10.58 -13.73 -18.25
C ALA A 211 -10.56 -13.64 -19.77
N GLU A 212 -11.75 -13.59 -20.42
CA GLU A 212 -11.87 -13.39 -21.86
C GLU A 212 -11.44 -11.98 -22.27
N ILE A 213 -11.91 -10.94 -21.57
CA ILE A 213 -11.52 -9.53 -21.83
C ILE A 213 -10.00 -9.36 -21.68
N ILE A 214 -9.42 -9.88 -20.59
CA ILE A 214 -7.97 -9.82 -20.40
C ILE A 214 -7.25 -10.66 -21.46
N GLY A 215 -7.85 -11.80 -21.87
CA GLY A 215 -7.35 -12.65 -22.94
C GLY A 215 -7.29 -11.92 -24.29
N LEU A 216 -8.28 -11.09 -24.62
CA LEU A 216 -8.25 -10.22 -25.82
C LEU A 216 -7.11 -9.21 -25.74
N PHE A 217 -6.89 -8.62 -24.56
CA PHE A 217 -5.76 -7.70 -24.35
C PHE A 217 -4.41 -8.42 -24.49
N VAL A 218 -4.29 -9.64 -23.95
CA VAL A 218 -3.09 -10.48 -24.11
C VAL A 218 -2.83 -10.81 -25.58
N LYS A 219 -3.87 -11.13 -26.36
CA LYS A 219 -3.76 -11.34 -27.82
C LYS A 219 -3.24 -10.09 -28.53
N PHE A 220 -3.78 -8.92 -28.17
CA PHE A 220 -3.30 -7.65 -28.72
C PHE A 220 -1.79 -7.42 -28.39
N LEU A 221 -1.39 -7.67 -27.14
CA LEU A 221 0.01 -7.57 -26.73
C LEU A 221 0.92 -8.61 -27.46
N ALA A 222 0.40 -9.79 -27.73
CA ALA A 222 1.12 -10.80 -28.51
C ALA A 222 1.30 -10.36 -29.97
N LYS A 223 0.29 -9.70 -30.57
CA LYS A 223 0.36 -9.15 -31.93
C LYS A 223 1.45 -8.07 -32.07
N ILE A 224 1.70 -7.28 -31.02
CA ILE A 224 2.77 -6.27 -31.00
C ILE A 224 4.09 -6.82 -30.38
N HIS A 225 4.26 -8.14 -30.37
CA HIS A 225 5.46 -8.88 -29.92
C HIS A 225 5.89 -8.63 -28.48
N LEU A 226 5.03 -8.08 -27.62
CA LEU A 226 5.32 -7.92 -26.19
C LEU A 226 5.11 -9.20 -25.36
N VAL A 227 4.34 -10.16 -25.87
CA VAL A 227 4.11 -11.49 -25.27
C VAL A 227 4.63 -12.57 -26.21
N LYS A 228 5.59 -13.37 -25.76
CA LYS A 228 6.25 -14.41 -26.57
C LYS A 228 5.41 -15.67 -26.78
N ASP A 229 4.57 -16.03 -25.80
CA ASP A 229 3.73 -17.25 -25.82
C ASP A 229 2.32 -16.89 -25.43
N GLU A 230 1.50 -16.63 -26.44
CA GLU A 230 0.10 -16.22 -26.29
C GLU A 230 -0.74 -17.28 -25.55
N LYS A 231 -0.64 -18.55 -25.96
CA LYS A 231 -1.46 -19.65 -25.40
C LYS A 231 -1.18 -19.83 -23.90
N LYS A 232 0.11 -19.83 -23.53
CA LYS A 232 0.54 -19.94 -22.13
C LYS A 232 0.11 -18.74 -21.30
N ALA A 233 0.20 -17.53 -21.85
CA ALA A 233 -0.24 -16.31 -21.20
C ALA A 233 -1.76 -16.31 -20.95
N ILE A 234 -2.58 -16.71 -21.93
CA ILE A 234 -4.04 -16.79 -21.79
C ILE A 234 -4.44 -17.86 -20.76
N THR A 235 -3.85 -19.05 -20.83
CA THR A 235 -4.13 -20.12 -19.86
C THR A 235 -3.79 -19.68 -18.44
N ARG A 236 -2.64 -19.03 -18.27
CA ARG A 236 -2.21 -18.47 -17.01
C ARG A 236 -3.17 -17.39 -16.51
N THR A 237 -3.61 -16.47 -17.36
CA THR A 237 -4.56 -15.41 -17.02
C THR A 237 -5.89 -16.01 -16.53
N ARG A 238 -6.43 -17.00 -17.23
CA ARG A 238 -7.66 -17.70 -16.80
C ARG A 238 -7.51 -18.33 -15.41
N TYR A 239 -6.41 -19.00 -15.17
CA TYR A 239 -6.10 -19.60 -13.87
C TYR A 239 -6.02 -18.54 -12.76
N GLU A 240 -5.21 -17.50 -12.96
CA GLU A 240 -5.00 -16.44 -11.97
C GLU A 240 -6.30 -15.69 -11.64
N VAL A 241 -7.12 -15.36 -12.66
CA VAL A 241 -8.42 -14.69 -12.47
C VAL A 241 -9.41 -15.58 -11.72
N THR A 242 -9.46 -16.88 -12.04
CA THR A 242 -10.37 -17.83 -11.38
C THR A 242 -9.96 -18.04 -9.92
N GLU A 243 -8.68 -18.25 -9.66
CA GLU A 243 -8.14 -18.38 -8.30
C GLU A 243 -8.38 -17.12 -7.47
N TYR A 244 -8.14 -15.95 -8.05
CA TYR A 244 -8.44 -14.67 -7.43
C TYR A 244 -9.92 -14.57 -7.04
N ALA A 245 -10.83 -14.81 -7.99
CA ALA A 245 -12.27 -14.75 -7.75
C ALA A 245 -12.71 -15.73 -6.65
N ARG A 246 -12.16 -16.96 -6.64
CA ARG A 246 -12.41 -17.95 -5.60
C ARG A 246 -12.00 -17.46 -4.22
N CYS A 247 -10.78 -16.90 -4.09
CA CYS A 247 -10.26 -16.42 -2.83
C CYS A 247 -11.03 -15.21 -2.31
N VAL A 248 -11.39 -14.25 -3.18
CA VAL A 248 -12.21 -13.09 -2.78
C VAL A 248 -13.60 -13.54 -2.33
N LYS A 249 -14.26 -14.46 -3.07
CA LYS A 249 -15.54 -15.04 -2.65
C LYS A 249 -15.44 -15.74 -1.29
N GLN A 250 -14.32 -16.42 -1.01
CA GLN A 250 -14.09 -17.04 0.28
C GLN A 250 -13.99 -15.98 1.40
N ILE A 251 -13.28 -14.88 1.17
CA ILE A 251 -13.20 -13.76 2.13
C ILE A 251 -14.59 -13.17 2.40
N LEU A 252 -15.38 -12.93 1.31
CA LEU A 252 -16.73 -12.39 1.43
C LEU A 252 -17.69 -13.34 2.19
N ARG A 253 -17.51 -14.65 2.04
CA ARG A 253 -18.31 -15.67 2.75
C ARG A 253 -17.88 -15.90 4.19
N THR A 254 -16.67 -15.47 4.58
CA THR A 254 -16.20 -15.60 5.96
C THR A 254 -17.00 -14.66 6.85
N LYS A 255 -17.78 -15.22 7.79
CA LYS A 255 -18.72 -14.49 8.65
C LYS A 255 -18.07 -13.29 9.33
N GLY A 256 -18.56 -12.10 9.05
CA GLY A 256 -18.15 -10.84 9.66
C GLY A 256 -16.75 -10.34 9.24
N LEU A 257 -15.97 -11.06 8.44
CA LEU A 257 -14.64 -10.58 8.03
C LEU A 257 -14.76 -9.34 7.13
N PHE A 258 -15.68 -9.39 6.16
CA PHE A 258 -15.95 -8.24 5.29
C PHE A 258 -16.34 -7.00 6.09
N ALA A 259 -17.36 -7.12 6.96
CA ALA A 259 -17.82 -6.02 7.78
C ALA A 259 -16.70 -5.46 8.67
N ARG A 260 -15.93 -6.33 9.34
CA ARG A 260 -14.80 -5.91 10.18
C ARG A 260 -13.72 -5.15 9.39
N THR A 261 -13.38 -5.61 8.19
CA THR A 261 -12.37 -4.93 7.35
C THR A 261 -12.87 -3.58 6.84
N VAL A 262 -14.15 -3.46 6.49
CA VAL A 262 -14.78 -2.19 6.10
C VAL A 262 -14.84 -1.23 7.29
N ILE A 263 -15.29 -1.67 8.47
CA ILE A 263 -15.33 -0.84 9.69
C ILE A 263 -13.92 -0.31 10.02
N ILE A 264 -12.90 -1.18 10.01
CA ILE A 264 -11.52 -0.75 10.24
C ILE A 264 -11.11 0.32 9.21
N SER A 265 -11.52 0.17 7.94
CA SER A 265 -11.20 1.14 6.88
C SER A 265 -11.97 2.45 7.06
N VAL A 266 -13.21 2.42 7.51
CA VAL A 266 -13.97 3.63 7.88
C VAL A 266 -13.27 4.39 9.00
N VAL A 267 -12.91 3.71 10.09
CA VAL A 267 -12.17 4.32 11.21
C VAL A 267 -10.80 4.87 10.74
N PHE A 268 -10.09 4.12 9.90
CA PHE A 268 -8.84 4.58 9.30
C PHE A 268 -9.03 5.93 8.57
N HIS A 269 -10.05 6.04 7.72
CA HIS A 269 -10.29 7.27 6.95
C HIS A 269 -10.79 8.41 7.84
N ILE A 270 -11.58 8.15 8.88
CA ILE A 270 -11.94 9.17 9.87
C ILE A 270 -10.69 9.76 10.52
N LEU A 271 -9.78 8.91 10.99
CA LEU A 271 -8.55 9.34 11.65
C LEU A 271 -7.65 10.16 10.72
N ILE A 272 -7.41 9.66 9.50
CA ILE A 272 -6.54 10.34 8.53
C ILE A 272 -7.14 11.68 8.08
N SER A 273 -8.46 11.74 7.83
CA SER A 273 -9.14 12.98 7.42
C SER A 273 -9.29 14.00 8.54
N SER A 274 -9.09 13.59 9.81
CA SER A 274 -9.07 14.51 10.96
C SER A 274 -7.72 15.21 11.14
N ILE A 275 -6.64 14.71 10.56
CA ILE A 275 -5.29 15.28 10.72
C ILE A 275 -5.21 16.76 10.32
N PRO A 276 -5.76 17.21 9.16
CA PRO A 276 -5.73 18.63 8.77
C PRO A 276 -6.33 19.57 9.82
N PHE A 277 -7.43 19.19 10.48
CA PHE A 277 -8.02 19.98 11.55
C PHE A 277 -7.02 20.23 12.69
N PHE A 278 -6.39 19.19 13.19
CA PHE A 278 -5.42 19.33 14.28
C PHE A 278 -4.19 20.13 13.84
N VAL A 279 -3.74 19.93 12.60
CA VAL A 279 -2.58 20.63 12.07
C VAL A 279 -2.91 22.12 11.86
N LEU A 280 -4.03 22.48 11.25
CA LEU A 280 -4.46 23.88 11.09
C LEU A 280 -4.60 24.59 12.44
N THR A 281 -5.25 23.92 13.41
CA THR A 281 -5.39 24.46 14.76
C THR A 281 -4.03 24.63 15.47
N ALA A 282 -3.07 23.72 15.24
CA ALA A 282 -1.72 23.84 15.79
C ALA A 282 -1.01 25.11 15.28
N PHE A 283 -1.29 25.55 14.06
CA PHE A 283 -0.77 26.76 13.47
C PHE A 283 -1.65 28.00 13.71
N GLY A 284 -2.55 27.95 14.70
CA GLY A 284 -3.38 29.07 15.12
C GLY A 284 -4.60 29.33 14.25
N GLY A 285 -4.93 28.44 13.34
CA GLY A 285 -6.17 28.51 12.54
C GLY A 285 -7.38 28.29 13.44
N SER A 286 -8.36 29.20 13.40
CA SER A 286 -9.68 29.02 14.03
C SER A 286 -10.60 28.33 13.02
N VAL A 287 -10.60 27.01 13.03
CA VAL A 287 -11.41 26.18 12.12
C VAL A 287 -12.32 25.26 12.94
N ASP A 288 -13.58 25.13 12.53
CA ASP A 288 -14.47 24.14 13.11
C ASP A 288 -14.16 22.74 12.57
N PHE A 289 -14.28 21.74 13.45
CA PHE A 289 -13.93 20.35 13.12
C PHE A 289 -14.72 19.83 11.92
N LEU A 290 -16.05 19.96 11.94
CA LEU A 290 -16.89 19.35 10.91
C LEU A 290 -16.69 19.97 9.53
N PRO A 291 -16.70 21.30 9.33
CA PRO A 291 -16.37 21.91 8.06
C PRO A 291 -14.96 21.54 7.56
N CYS A 292 -13.96 21.53 8.43
CA CYS A 292 -12.59 21.14 8.09
C CYS A 292 -12.51 19.68 7.64
N PHE A 293 -13.17 18.77 8.37
CA PHE A 293 -13.24 17.34 8.04
C PHE A 293 -13.90 17.08 6.68
N VAL A 294 -15.08 17.66 6.45
CA VAL A 294 -15.84 17.56 5.20
C VAL A 294 -15.01 18.11 4.03
N THR A 295 -14.39 19.26 4.21
CA THR A 295 -13.49 19.88 3.22
C THR A 295 -12.29 18.97 2.91
N THR A 296 -11.69 18.33 3.93
CA THR A 296 -10.58 17.39 3.75
C THR A 296 -10.99 16.19 2.91
N VAL A 297 -12.18 15.63 3.15
CA VAL A 297 -12.71 14.51 2.37
C VAL A 297 -12.99 14.94 0.93
N ALA A 298 -13.56 16.15 0.72
CA ALA A 298 -13.78 16.70 -0.61
C ALA A 298 -12.47 16.92 -1.38
N VAL A 299 -11.46 17.54 -0.76
CA VAL A 299 -10.12 17.72 -1.33
C VAL A 299 -9.48 16.38 -1.71
N THR A 300 -9.54 15.39 -0.80
CA THR A 300 -9.00 14.05 -1.05
C THR A 300 -9.69 13.39 -2.25
N SER A 301 -11.03 13.51 -2.34
CA SER A 301 -11.78 13.00 -3.50
C SER A 301 -11.37 13.71 -4.79
N ALA A 302 -11.29 15.05 -4.76
CA ALA A 302 -11.02 15.88 -5.94
C ALA A 302 -9.63 15.62 -6.55
N VAL A 303 -8.61 15.27 -5.74
CA VAL A 303 -7.24 15.06 -6.25
C VAL A 303 -6.95 13.62 -6.63
N TYR A 304 -7.85 12.68 -6.33
CA TYR A 304 -7.59 11.26 -6.51
C TYR A 304 -7.31 10.84 -7.96
N PHE A 305 -7.93 11.49 -8.93
CA PHE A 305 -7.75 11.16 -10.35
C PHE A 305 -6.49 11.76 -10.99
N VAL A 306 -5.75 12.62 -10.27
CA VAL A 306 -4.57 13.30 -10.82
C VAL A 306 -3.40 12.31 -10.93
N PRO A 307 -2.85 12.07 -12.14
CA PRO A 307 -1.89 11.00 -12.38
C PRO A 307 -0.43 11.41 -12.05
N THR A 308 -0.24 12.19 -10.99
CA THR A 308 1.11 12.51 -10.50
C THR A 308 1.53 11.58 -9.36
N PRO A 309 2.84 11.37 -9.12
CA PRO A 309 3.30 10.58 -7.99
C PRO A 309 2.82 11.17 -6.66
N GLY A 310 2.07 10.37 -5.88
CA GLY A 310 1.47 10.81 -4.62
C GLY A 310 0.50 11.99 -4.75
N ASN A 311 -0.09 12.21 -5.94
CA ASN A 311 -0.94 13.34 -6.29
C ASN A 311 -0.24 14.70 -6.05
N ALA A 312 1.11 14.74 -6.16
CA ALA A 312 1.91 15.94 -5.93
C ALA A 312 1.51 17.06 -6.90
N GLY A 313 1.46 18.28 -6.42
CA GLY A 313 0.97 19.46 -7.10
C GLY A 313 -0.52 19.71 -6.90
N ALA A 314 -1.35 18.71 -7.23
CA ALA A 314 -2.79 18.83 -7.08
C ALA A 314 -3.20 18.85 -5.60
N ALA A 315 -2.63 18.00 -4.78
CA ALA A 315 -2.99 17.93 -3.37
C ALA A 315 -2.53 19.17 -2.60
N GLU A 316 -1.32 19.66 -2.85
CA GLU A 316 -0.79 20.90 -2.24
C GLU A 316 -1.59 22.11 -2.70
N GLY A 317 -1.75 22.27 -4.01
CA GLY A 317 -2.47 23.42 -4.57
C GLY A 317 -3.94 23.46 -4.13
N THR A 318 -4.64 22.31 -4.15
CA THR A 318 -6.04 22.26 -3.70
C THR A 318 -6.15 22.50 -2.20
N PHE A 319 -5.26 21.91 -1.40
CA PHE A 319 -5.21 22.16 0.04
C PHE A 319 -5.02 23.65 0.31
N TYR A 320 -3.99 24.24 -0.30
CA TYR A 320 -3.67 25.65 -0.12
C TYR A 320 -4.86 26.56 -0.48
N VAL A 321 -5.40 26.44 -1.70
CA VAL A 321 -6.52 27.27 -2.16
C VAL A 321 -7.75 27.15 -1.27
N VAL A 322 -8.12 25.93 -0.91
CA VAL A 322 -9.36 25.68 -0.16
C VAL A 322 -9.23 26.09 1.31
N PHE A 323 -8.10 25.76 1.95
CA PHE A 323 -7.92 26.07 3.37
C PHE A 323 -7.44 27.49 3.63
N SER A 324 -6.89 28.22 2.63
CA SER A 324 -6.62 29.66 2.76
C SER A 324 -7.88 30.49 2.99
N ALA A 325 -9.04 30.01 2.53
CA ALA A 325 -10.33 30.64 2.83
C ALA A 325 -10.78 30.42 4.29
N LEU A 326 -10.31 29.33 4.93
CA LEU A 326 -10.68 28.94 6.30
C LEU A 326 -9.68 29.44 7.35
N SER A 327 -8.40 29.59 6.97
CA SER A 327 -7.34 29.95 7.89
C SER A 327 -6.32 30.88 7.20
N ARG A 328 -6.23 32.13 7.66
CA ARG A 328 -5.29 33.12 7.08
C ARG A 328 -3.89 32.97 7.71
N GLY A 329 -2.86 33.04 6.89
CA GLY A 329 -1.47 33.28 7.31
C GLY A 329 -0.64 32.06 7.68
N TYR A 330 -1.22 30.87 7.86
CA TYR A 330 -0.48 29.69 8.32
C TYR A 330 -0.69 28.44 7.46
N VAL A 331 -1.44 28.55 6.37
CA VAL A 331 -1.88 27.40 5.57
C VAL A 331 -0.72 26.69 4.91
N PHE A 332 0.30 27.41 4.48
CA PHE A 332 1.49 26.83 3.88
C PHE A 332 2.22 25.88 4.85
N TRP A 333 2.46 26.32 6.09
CA TRP A 333 3.12 25.50 7.11
C TRP A 333 2.27 24.31 7.53
N ALA A 334 0.95 24.52 7.68
CA ALA A 334 0.00 23.46 7.97
C ALA A 334 -0.03 22.42 6.83
N MET A 335 -0.01 22.86 5.57
CA MET A 335 0.07 21.99 4.40
C MET A 335 1.35 21.13 4.42
N LEU A 336 2.50 21.69 4.74
CA LEU A 336 3.77 20.95 4.82
C LEU A 336 3.70 19.85 5.90
N VAL A 337 3.16 20.18 7.08
CA VAL A 337 2.99 19.19 8.17
C VAL A 337 1.95 18.12 7.80
N TRP A 338 0.84 18.51 7.18
CA TRP A 338 -0.11 17.53 6.65
C TRP A 338 0.53 16.61 5.60
N ARG A 339 1.36 17.18 4.69
CA ARG A 339 2.09 16.40 3.69
C ARG A 339 3.14 15.50 4.32
N PHE A 340 3.72 15.88 5.44
CA PHE A 340 4.59 14.99 6.18
C PHE A 340 3.87 13.71 6.56
N PHE A 341 2.67 13.79 7.14
CA PHE A 341 1.86 12.60 7.50
C PHE A 341 1.30 11.83 6.30
N SER A 342 0.87 12.53 5.26
CA SER A 342 0.20 11.90 4.11
C SER A 342 1.16 11.36 3.05
N TYR A 343 2.40 11.90 2.97
CA TYR A 343 3.31 11.64 1.87
C TYR A 343 4.77 11.40 2.31
N TYR A 344 5.45 12.40 2.91
CA TYR A 344 6.89 12.33 3.13
C TYR A 344 7.31 11.20 4.07
N ILE A 345 6.52 10.89 5.09
CA ILE A 345 6.83 9.81 6.04
C ILE A 345 6.98 8.45 5.33
N TYR A 346 6.17 8.18 4.30
CA TYR A 346 6.28 6.94 3.54
C TYR A 346 7.50 6.92 2.62
N ILE A 347 7.85 8.10 2.04
CA ILE A 347 9.07 8.25 1.23
C ILE A 347 10.33 7.99 2.07
N ILE A 348 10.35 8.43 3.32
CA ILE A 348 11.45 8.20 4.26
C ILE A 348 11.47 6.75 4.74
N MET A 349 10.31 6.20 5.12
CA MET A 349 10.23 4.85 5.68
C MET A 349 10.51 3.74 4.66
N GLY A 350 10.18 3.96 3.38
CA GLY A 350 10.41 2.97 2.33
C GLY A 350 11.87 2.49 2.27
N PRO A 351 12.84 3.39 2.00
CA PRO A 351 14.26 3.03 1.98
C PRO A 351 14.77 2.42 3.30
N ILE A 352 14.33 2.94 4.44
CA ILE A 352 14.71 2.42 5.77
C ILE A 352 14.26 0.96 5.92
N ILE A 353 13.03 0.64 5.52
CA ILE A 353 12.51 -0.74 5.57
C ILE A 353 13.29 -1.65 4.61
N TYR A 354 13.61 -1.17 3.39
CA TYR A 354 14.44 -1.91 2.44
C TYR A 354 15.83 -2.20 2.97
N PHE A 355 16.48 -1.21 3.55
CA PHE A 355 17.80 -1.38 4.14
C PHE A 355 17.77 -2.40 5.28
N LYS A 356 16.79 -2.31 6.17
CA LYS A 356 16.59 -3.30 7.24
C LYS A 356 16.36 -4.71 6.71
N MET A 357 15.56 -4.86 5.67
CA MET A 357 15.32 -6.17 5.03
C MET A 357 16.60 -6.72 4.39
N HIS A 358 17.43 -5.87 3.78
CA HIS A 358 18.69 -6.28 3.20
C HIS A 358 19.68 -6.80 4.27
N LEU A 359 19.77 -6.11 5.40
CA LEU A 359 20.60 -6.54 6.54
C LEU A 359 20.13 -7.89 7.11
N GLU A 360 18.80 -8.06 7.28
CA GLU A 360 18.24 -9.33 7.76
C GLU A 360 18.56 -10.48 6.81
N ARG A 361 18.43 -10.30 5.49
CA ARG A 361 18.79 -11.32 4.50
C ARG A 361 20.26 -11.70 4.57
N LYS A 362 21.15 -10.70 4.65
CA LYS A 362 22.60 -10.97 4.78
C LYS A 362 22.91 -11.78 6.04
N LYS A 363 22.22 -11.50 7.15
CA LYS A 363 22.37 -12.25 8.39
C LYS A 363 21.92 -13.70 8.22
N GLU A 364 20.72 -13.92 7.66
CA GLU A 364 20.18 -15.26 7.39
C GLU A 364 21.08 -16.07 6.45
N GLU A 365 21.65 -15.44 5.41
CA GLU A 365 22.59 -16.09 4.49
C GLU A 365 23.91 -16.50 5.18
N ARG A 366 24.41 -15.67 6.12
CA ARG A 366 25.61 -16.00 6.91
C ARG A 366 25.33 -17.17 7.85
N GLU A 367 24.25 -17.12 8.60
CA GLU A 367 23.84 -18.19 9.51
C GLU A 367 23.61 -19.52 8.75
N LYS A 368 23.03 -19.46 7.55
CA LYS A 368 22.85 -20.65 6.71
C LYS A 368 24.19 -21.25 6.28
N LYS A 369 25.13 -20.42 5.82
CA LYS A 369 26.48 -20.87 5.43
C LYS A 369 27.26 -21.46 6.61
N GLU A 370 27.11 -20.91 7.81
CA GLU A 370 27.74 -21.45 9.03
C GLU A 370 27.15 -22.82 9.39
N ARG A 371 25.83 -22.97 9.34
CA ARG A 371 25.16 -24.28 9.58
C ARG A 371 25.59 -25.32 8.53
N GLU A 372 25.66 -24.96 7.27
CA GLU A 372 26.13 -25.86 6.20
C GLU A 372 27.58 -26.31 6.44
N LYS A 373 28.47 -25.40 6.89
CA LYS A 373 29.85 -25.73 7.26
C LYS A 373 29.95 -26.66 8.46
N LEU A 374 29.15 -26.44 9.51
CA LEU A 374 29.08 -27.28 10.70
C LEU A 374 28.58 -28.70 10.35
N THR A 375 27.52 -28.78 9.55
CA THR A 375 26.95 -30.05 9.09
C THR A 375 27.94 -30.83 8.21
N SER A 376 28.72 -30.15 7.36
CA SER A 376 29.75 -30.80 6.52
C SER A 376 30.93 -31.30 7.35
N LYS A 377 31.36 -30.57 8.40
CA LYS A 377 32.38 -31.02 9.34
C LYS A 377 31.94 -32.26 10.10
N GLN A 378 30.75 -32.27 10.67
CA GLN A 378 30.18 -33.42 11.39
C GLN A 378 30.07 -34.67 10.51
N LYS A 379 29.65 -34.48 9.23
CA LYS A 379 29.63 -35.60 8.27
C LYS A 379 31.02 -36.09 7.86
N GLY A 380 32.03 -35.22 7.87
CA GLY A 380 33.44 -35.58 7.62
C GLY A 380 34.03 -36.39 8.79
N GLU A 381 33.75 -35.95 10.01
CA GLU A 381 34.21 -36.64 11.24
C GLU A 381 33.52 -38.02 11.43
N ALA A 382 32.20 -38.09 11.18
CA ALA A 382 31.47 -39.37 11.24
C ALA A 382 31.88 -40.37 10.16
N LYS A 383 32.49 -39.92 9.05
CA LYS A 383 33.08 -40.83 8.04
C LYS A 383 34.52 -41.23 8.34
N ALA A 384 35.22 -40.50 9.21
CA ALA A 384 36.62 -40.76 9.56
C ALA A 384 36.75 -41.76 10.71
N GLU A 385 35.76 -41.81 11.64
CA GLU A 385 35.77 -42.78 12.77
C GLU A 385 35.73 -44.24 12.35
N PRO A 386 34.87 -44.72 11.43
CA PRO A 386 34.89 -46.15 11.07
C PRO A 386 36.15 -46.60 10.32
N LYS A 387 36.92 -45.66 9.69
CA LYS A 387 38.21 -46.00 9.06
C LYS A 387 39.35 -46.17 10.09
N LYS A 388 39.31 -45.52 11.22
CA LYS A 388 40.30 -45.70 12.29
C LYS A 388 40.11 -47.05 13.01
N GLU A 389 38.88 -47.43 13.32
CA GLU A 389 38.60 -48.73 13.96
C GLU A 389 38.93 -49.92 13.04
N LEU A 390 38.78 -49.78 11.72
CA LEU A 390 39.12 -50.85 10.77
C LEU A 390 40.65 -51.02 10.60
N ASN A 391 41.42 -49.93 10.68
CA ASN A 391 42.89 -49.98 10.58
C ASN A 391 43.52 -50.51 11.89
N GLU A 392 42.96 -50.22 13.07
CA GLU A 392 43.46 -50.78 14.35
C GLU A 392 43.19 -52.26 14.49
N LYS A 393 42.09 -52.79 13.92
CA LYS A 393 41.82 -54.21 13.88
C LYS A 393 42.71 -55.01 12.91
N THR A 394 43.20 -54.35 11.83
CA THR A 394 44.07 -55.00 10.84
C THR A 394 45.55 -55.02 11.26
N GLN A 395 45.96 -54.20 12.26
CA GLN A 395 47.33 -54.22 12.80
C GLN A 395 47.51 -55.13 14.01
N LYS A 396 46.44 -55.70 14.55
CA LYS A 396 46.50 -56.65 15.72
C LYS A 396 46.17 -58.10 15.36
N GLY A 397 46.07 -58.44 14.08
CA GLY A 397 46.01 -59.80 13.55
C GLY A 397 47.29 -60.12 12.81
#